data_e64c5e9b6556eea44ba2e31caa227ed0
#
_entry.id   e64c5e9b6556eea44ba2e31caa227ed0
#
_cell.length_a   1.000
_cell.length_b   1.000
_cell.length_c   1.000
_cell.angle_alpha   90.00
_cell.angle_beta   90.00
_cell.angle_gamma   90.00
#
_symmetry.space_group_name_H-M   'P 1'
#
loop_
_entity.id
_entity.type
_entity.pdbx_description
1 polymer ?
#
loop_
_entity_poly.entity_id
_entity_poly.type
_entity_poly.pdbx_seq_one_letter_code
_entity_poly.pdbx_strand_id
1 'polypeptide(L)'
;MPPPREPRRCRSSPRHRRTTTLKPPKVAAAHAALADVGLAPRALFVHAAYVLNTASAEEEKARRAASGLAKEYERTTALGAFGCCFHPGSAGESAPEDAAVRVGRAIAQALEAVPETAGGTRVLIENTAGAGKTMGRTPEEIAIMLAQVPAALRHRTGYGLDTCHLFAAGHPIHESAARLREVLDAFERTIGEPPAFFHLNDSQHPFGSNKDRHALLGEGQLGAEPFRWLLEDPRTRGIPCILETPSERTEVADDDATADPADARMVALLRGFLGT
;
A
#
# COMPACT_ATOMS: atom_id res chain seq x y z
N MET A 1 5.33 -0.35 -28.22
CA MET A 1 5.27 -0.30 -26.76
C MET A 1 3.93 -0.86 -26.33
N PRO A 2 3.83 -1.75 -25.35
CA PRO A 2 2.53 -2.16 -24.85
C PRO A 2 1.85 -0.94 -24.20
N PRO A 3 0.51 -0.83 -24.24
CA PRO A 3 -0.22 0.28 -23.64
C PRO A 3 0.01 0.29 -22.13
N PRO A 4 -0.03 1.47 -21.47
CA PRO A 4 0.09 1.58 -20.02
C PRO A 4 -1.00 0.73 -19.36
N ARG A 5 -0.61 -0.05 -18.35
CA ARG A 5 -1.54 -0.90 -17.60
C ARG A 5 -2.46 -0.03 -16.75
N GLU A 6 -3.74 -0.34 -16.74
CA GLU A 6 -4.76 0.38 -15.98
C GLU A 6 -4.48 0.32 -14.47
N PRO A 7 -4.64 1.46 -13.74
CA PRO A 7 -4.63 1.45 -12.27
C PRO A 7 -5.83 0.64 -11.76
N ARG A 8 -5.60 -0.15 -10.71
CA ARG A 8 -6.61 -1.02 -10.14
C ARG A 8 -6.82 -0.76 -8.66
N ARG A 9 -8.05 -0.93 -8.23
CA ARG A 9 -8.51 -0.71 -6.88
C ARG A 9 -8.12 -1.86 -5.96
N CYS A 10 -7.48 -1.53 -4.82
CA CYS A 10 -7.43 -2.40 -3.66
C CYS A 10 -8.74 -2.22 -2.86
N ARG A 11 -9.52 -3.27 -2.64
CA ARG A 11 -10.69 -3.21 -1.76
C ARG A 11 -10.25 -3.45 -0.33
N SER A 12 -10.43 -2.46 0.54
CA SER A 12 -10.45 -2.69 1.98
C SER A 12 -11.66 -3.57 2.31
N SER A 13 -11.41 -4.76 2.87
CA SER A 13 -12.49 -5.68 3.24
C SER A 13 -13.25 -5.15 4.45
N PRO A 14 -14.57 -4.90 4.38
CA PRO A 14 -15.37 -4.68 5.56
C PRO A 14 -15.72 -6.01 6.23
N ARG A 15 -15.47 -6.09 7.53
CA ARG A 15 -15.86 -7.13 8.51
C ARG A 15 -14.83 -8.21 8.81
N HIS A 16 -14.46 -8.29 10.09
CA HIS A 16 -13.72 -9.37 10.75
C HIS A 16 -14.32 -10.75 10.48
N ARG A 17 -13.98 -11.36 9.35
CA ARG A 17 -14.19 -12.80 9.16
C ARG A 17 -12.94 -13.51 9.64
N ARG A 18 -13.14 -14.57 10.44
CA ARG A 18 -12.09 -15.50 10.85
C ARG A 18 -11.24 -15.85 9.63
N THR A 19 -9.96 -15.55 9.75
CA THR A 19 -8.97 -15.77 8.71
C THR A 19 -8.83 -17.27 8.42
N THR A 20 -9.43 -17.73 7.33
CA THR A 20 -9.26 -19.10 6.82
C THR A 20 -8.20 -19.11 5.73
N THR A 21 -7.33 -20.11 5.71
CA THR A 21 -6.42 -20.37 4.59
C THR A 21 -7.22 -20.45 3.28
N LEU A 22 -6.71 -19.84 2.21
CA LEU A 22 -7.35 -19.91 0.90
C LEU A 22 -7.31 -21.35 0.40
N LYS A 23 -8.50 -21.90 0.11
CA LYS A 23 -8.61 -23.25 -0.46
C LYS A 23 -8.20 -23.23 -1.94
N PRO A 24 -7.51 -24.28 -2.45
CA PRO A 24 -7.08 -24.34 -3.85
C PRO A 24 -8.18 -24.02 -4.89
N PRO A 25 -9.45 -24.47 -4.74
CA PRO A 25 -10.51 -24.09 -5.67
C PRO A 25 -10.80 -22.58 -5.72
N LYS A 26 -10.67 -21.86 -4.60
CA LYS A 26 -10.84 -20.40 -4.58
C LYS A 26 -9.69 -19.68 -5.28
N VAL A 27 -8.46 -20.17 -5.12
CA VAL A 27 -7.29 -19.65 -5.83
C VAL A 27 -7.46 -19.85 -7.33
N ALA A 28 -7.85 -21.06 -7.75
CA ALA A 28 -8.09 -21.38 -9.16
C ALA A 28 -9.20 -20.49 -9.77
N ALA A 29 -10.30 -20.29 -9.05
CA ALA A 29 -11.38 -19.40 -9.49
C ALA A 29 -10.92 -17.94 -9.63
N ALA A 30 -10.10 -17.44 -8.69
CA ALA A 30 -9.52 -16.10 -8.78
C ALA A 30 -8.58 -15.97 -10.00
N HIS A 31 -7.75 -16.99 -10.26
CA HIS A 31 -6.87 -16.99 -11.44
C HIS A 31 -7.66 -17.04 -12.75
N ALA A 32 -8.74 -17.83 -12.82
CA ALA A 32 -9.61 -17.86 -13.98
C ALA A 32 -10.25 -16.47 -14.23
N ALA A 33 -10.83 -15.87 -13.21
CA ALA A 33 -11.43 -14.53 -13.32
C ALA A 33 -10.43 -13.45 -13.75
N LEU A 34 -9.17 -13.53 -13.30
CA LEU A 34 -8.11 -12.62 -13.75
C LEU A 34 -7.75 -12.86 -15.23
N ALA A 35 -7.66 -14.13 -15.65
CA ALA A 35 -7.35 -14.49 -17.02
C ALA A 35 -8.45 -14.04 -17.98
N ASP A 36 -9.73 -14.17 -17.61
CA ASP A 36 -10.89 -13.73 -18.40
C ASP A 36 -10.85 -12.22 -18.71
N VAL A 37 -10.21 -11.42 -17.85
CA VAL A 37 -10.01 -9.97 -18.07
C VAL A 37 -8.56 -9.62 -18.50
N GLY A 38 -7.79 -10.61 -18.94
CA GLY A 38 -6.43 -10.41 -19.45
C GLY A 38 -5.38 -9.99 -18.42
N LEU A 39 -5.59 -10.33 -17.14
CA LEU A 39 -4.68 -9.99 -16.07
C LEU A 39 -3.92 -11.20 -15.52
N ALA A 40 -2.65 -10.97 -15.22
CA ALA A 40 -1.85 -11.91 -14.46
C ALA A 40 -2.08 -11.74 -12.94
N PRO A 41 -1.92 -12.81 -12.12
CA PRO A 41 -1.97 -12.71 -10.66
C PRO A 41 -1.07 -11.61 -10.08
N ARG A 42 0.08 -11.36 -10.70
CA ARG A 42 1.00 -10.25 -10.35
C ARG A 42 0.41 -8.84 -10.50
N ALA A 43 -0.76 -8.68 -11.12
CA ALA A 43 -1.47 -7.42 -11.14
C ALA A 43 -2.26 -7.15 -9.85
N LEU A 44 -2.36 -8.14 -8.96
CA LEU A 44 -3.03 -8.00 -7.67
C LEU A 44 -2.09 -7.41 -6.61
N PHE A 45 -2.65 -6.50 -5.82
CA PHE A 45 -2.12 -6.07 -4.54
C PHE A 45 -3.15 -6.45 -3.47
N VAL A 46 -2.68 -6.96 -2.34
CA VAL A 46 -3.54 -7.27 -1.20
C VAL A 46 -3.19 -6.30 -0.09
N HIS A 47 -4.18 -5.53 0.36
CA HIS A 47 -4.04 -4.72 1.55
C HIS A 47 -4.43 -5.56 2.77
N ALA A 48 -3.51 -5.69 3.73
CA ALA A 48 -3.77 -6.41 4.98
C ALA A 48 -4.80 -5.66 5.84
N ALA A 49 -5.45 -6.38 6.75
CA ALA A 49 -6.48 -5.80 7.59
C ALA A 49 -5.91 -4.65 8.44
N TYR A 50 -6.59 -3.50 8.43
CA TYR A 50 -6.20 -2.28 9.16
C TYR A 50 -6.01 -2.48 10.69
N VAL A 51 -6.65 -3.49 11.26
CA VAL A 51 -6.58 -3.81 12.70
C VAL A 51 -5.21 -4.37 13.15
N LEU A 52 -4.32 -4.72 12.21
CA LEU A 52 -3.00 -5.25 12.54
C LEU A 52 -2.12 -4.13 13.10
N ASN A 53 -1.72 -4.27 14.38
CA ASN A 53 -0.78 -3.35 15.02
C ASN A 53 0.52 -4.07 15.36
N THR A 54 1.42 -4.18 14.38
CA THR A 54 2.73 -4.83 14.54
C THR A 54 3.71 -3.97 15.34
N ALA A 55 3.43 -2.67 15.49
CA ALA A 55 4.21 -1.71 16.28
C ALA A 55 3.93 -1.79 17.80
N SER A 56 2.88 -2.50 18.22
CA SER A 56 2.43 -2.51 19.64
C SER A 56 3.52 -2.96 20.60
N ALA A 57 3.63 -2.25 21.74
CA ALA A 57 4.44 -2.67 22.88
C ALA A 57 3.78 -3.77 23.73
N GLU A 58 2.47 -3.98 23.59
CA GLU A 58 1.76 -5.04 24.27
C GLU A 58 2.06 -6.38 23.59
N GLU A 59 2.80 -7.26 24.26
CA GLU A 59 3.31 -8.52 23.71
C GLU A 59 2.22 -9.35 23.02
N GLU A 60 1.06 -9.51 23.66
CA GLU A 60 -0.04 -10.31 23.11
C GLU A 60 -0.65 -9.67 21.84
N LYS A 61 -0.77 -8.34 21.80
CA LYS A 61 -1.23 -7.63 20.59
C LYS A 61 -0.20 -7.75 19.46
N ALA A 62 1.08 -7.54 19.78
CA ALA A 62 2.16 -7.67 18.80
C ALA A 62 2.22 -9.09 18.21
N ARG A 63 2.14 -10.12 19.07
CA ARG A 63 2.11 -11.53 18.66
C ARG A 63 0.92 -11.84 17.74
N ARG A 64 -0.29 -11.36 18.10
CA ARG A 64 -1.48 -11.54 17.27
C ARG A 64 -1.35 -10.81 15.92
N ALA A 65 -0.80 -9.61 15.92
CA ALA A 65 -0.59 -8.82 14.71
C ALA A 65 0.43 -9.50 13.78
N ALA A 66 1.57 -9.96 14.30
CA ALA A 66 2.57 -10.68 13.53
C ALA A 66 2.00 -11.99 12.93
N SER A 67 1.23 -12.76 13.72
CA SER A 67 0.53 -13.94 13.21
C SER A 67 -0.53 -13.59 12.14
N GLY A 68 -1.20 -12.45 12.31
CA GLY A 68 -2.14 -11.92 11.33
C GLY A 68 -1.47 -11.56 10.02
N LEU A 69 -0.35 -10.82 10.08
CA LEU A 69 0.44 -10.45 8.91
C LEU A 69 0.96 -11.69 8.16
N ALA A 70 1.48 -12.69 8.88
CA ALA A 70 1.92 -13.94 8.26
C ALA A 70 0.80 -14.66 7.51
N LYS A 71 -0.42 -14.66 8.04
CA LYS A 71 -1.59 -15.26 7.38
C LYS A 71 -2.05 -14.46 6.16
N GLU A 72 -2.04 -13.12 6.22
CA GLU A 72 -2.35 -12.31 5.04
C GLU A 72 -1.29 -12.51 3.96
N TYR A 73 -0.03 -12.57 4.35
CA TYR A 73 1.07 -12.84 3.42
C TYR A 73 0.98 -14.24 2.79
N GLU A 74 0.66 -15.29 3.58
CA GLU A 74 0.41 -16.65 3.08
C GLU A 74 -0.67 -16.67 2.00
N ARG A 75 -1.79 -15.97 2.23
CA ARG A 75 -2.89 -15.87 1.26
C ARG A 75 -2.48 -15.12 0.00
N THR A 76 -1.79 -14.01 0.17
CA THR A 76 -1.28 -13.19 -0.92
C THR A 76 -0.33 -14.00 -1.79
N THR A 77 0.54 -14.79 -1.16
CA THR A 77 1.48 -15.70 -1.83
C THR A 77 0.74 -16.82 -2.58
N ALA A 78 -0.29 -17.40 -1.97
CA ALA A 78 -1.12 -18.44 -2.62
C ALA A 78 -1.86 -17.90 -3.86
N LEU A 79 -2.21 -16.63 -3.89
CA LEU A 79 -2.80 -15.94 -5.05
C LEU A 79 -1.76 -15.61 -6.13
N GLY A 80 -0.46 -15.68 -5.85
CA GLY A 80 0.59 -15.22 -6.75
C GLY A 80 0.57 -13.70 -6.96
N ALA A 81 0.00 -12.94 -6.02
CA ALA A 81 -0.10 -11.49 -6.08
C ALA A 81 1.27 -10.81 -6.00
N PHE A 82 1.35 -9.55 -6.40
CA PHE A 82 2.59 -8.75 -6.35
C PHE A 82 3.09 -8.60 -4.91
N GLY A 83 2.20 -8.23 -4.00
CA GLY A 83 2.56 -8.03 -2.61
C GLY A 83 1.35 -7.89 -1.69
N CYS A 84 1.66 -8.04 -0.40
CA CYS A 84 0.78 -7.73 0.72
C CYS A 84 1.25 -6.41 1.33
N CYS A 85 0.53 -5.31 1.12
CA CYS A 85 0.80 -4.03 1.78
C CYS A 85 0.05 -3.94 3.12
N PHE A 86 0.60 -3.20 4.07
CA PHE A 86 0.00 -3.02 5.38
C PHE A 86 0.49 -1.74 6.06
N HIS A 87 -0.36 -1.18 6.94
CA HIS A 87 0.04 -0.13 7.86
C HIS A 87 0.75 -0.74 9.07
N PRO A 88 1.90 -0.21 9.50
CA PRO A 88 2.67 -0.77 10.63
C PRO A 88 1.92 -0.81 11.96
N GLY A 89 0.95 0.10 12.14
CA GLY A 89 0.21 0.30 13.38
C GLY A 89 0.81 1.40 14.26
N SER A 90 0.40 1.48 15.52
CA SER A 90 0.75 2.56 16.44
C SER A 90 1.75 2.11 17.50
N ALA A 91 2.77 2.95 17.75
CA ALA A 91 3.78 2.78 18.81
C ALA A 91 3.18 2.87 20.23
N GLY A 92 2.01 3.52 20.37
CA GLY A 92 1.46 3.82 21.71
C GLY A 92 2.40 4.73 22.49
N GLU A 93 2.74 4.32 23.71
CA GLU A 93 3.65 5.07 24.58
C GLU A 93 5.14 4.69 24.43
N SER A 94 5.46 3.75 23.51
CA SER A 94 6.85 3.36 23.29
C SER A 94 7.59 4.34 22.38
N ALA A 95 8.93 4.32 22.44
CA ALA A 95 9.77 5.07 21.52
C ALA A 95 9.53 4.59 20.08
N PRO A 96 9.52 5.52 19.09
CA PRO A 96 9.31 5.16 17.69
C PRO A 96 10.32 4.15 17.16
N GLU A 97 11.58 4.24 17.57
CA GLU A 97 12.65 3.32 17.16
C GLU A 97 12.37 1.88 17.62
N ASP A 98 11.94 1.71 18.89
CA ASP A 98 11.57 0.40 19.42
C ASP A 98 10.34 -0.18 18.70
N ALA A 99 9.38 0.68 18.36
CA ALA A 99 8.20 0.29 17.61
C ALA A 99 8.57 -0.15 16.19
N ALA A 100 9.46 0.58 15.50
CA ALA A 100 9.96 0.22 14.17
C ALA A 100 10.69 -1.12 14.18
N VAL A 101 11.50 -1.39 15.21
CA VAL A 101 12.16 -2.69 15.41
C VAL A 101 11.12 -3.82 15.54
N ARG A 102 10.04 -3.62 16.28
CA ARG A 102 8.97 -4.63 16.41
C ARG A 102 8.28 -4.92 15.08
N VAL A 103 7.98 -3.88 14.32
CA VAL A 103 7.41 -4.02 12.96
C VAL A 103 8.31 -4.86 12.07
N GLY A 104 9.60 -4.53 11.99
CA GLY A 104 10.55 -5.27 11.17
C GLY A 104 10.70 -6.74 11.57
N ARG A 105 10.68 -7.04 12.88
CA ARG A 105 10.64 -8.43 13.39
C ARG A 105 9.37 -9.16 12.99
N ALA A 106 8.21 -8.50 12.99
CA ALA A 106 6.95 -9.09 12.52
C ALA A 106 6.99 -9.40 11.01
N ILE A 107 7.62 -8.53 10.22
CA ILE A 107 7.87 -8.78 8.78
C ILE A 107 8.77 -10.00 8.61
N ALA A 108 9.91 -10.05 9.30
CA ALA A 108 10.84 -11.19 9.25
C ALA A 108 10.14 -12.50 9.58
N GLN A 109 9.37 -12.53 10.67
CA GLN A 109 8.58 -13.69 11.08
C GLN A 109 7.57 -14.13 10.00
N ALA A 110 6.88 -13.19 9.33
CA ALA A 110 5.95 -13.50 8.25
C ALA A 110 6.68 -14.12 7.05
N LEU A 111 7.84 -13.59 6.68
CA LEU A 111 8.66 -14.09 5.59
C LEU A 111 9.24 -15.48 5.86
N GLU A 112 9.67 -15.74 7.10
CA GLU A 112 10.17 -17.04 7.53
C GLU A 112 9.07 -18.11 7.58
N ALA A 113 7.86 -17.71 7.97
CA ALA A 113 6.71 -18.63 8.06
C ALA A 113 6.17 -19.04 6.69
N VAL A 114 6.40 -18.28 5.63
CA VAL A 114 5.86 -18.51 4.30
C VAL A 114 7.00 -18.72 3.31
N PRO A 115 7.14 -19.94 2.74
CA PRO A 115 8.17 -20.21 1.73
C PRO A 115 8.06 -19.27 0.53
N GLU A 116 9.20 -18.95 -0.06
CA GLU A 116 9.24 -18.19 -1.30
C GLU A 116 8.64 -19.02 -2.45
N THR A 117 7.85 -18.35 -3.27
CA THR A 117 7.27 -18.95 -4.49
C THR A 117 7.90 -18.31 -5.73
N ALA A 118 7.80 -18.99 -6.87
CA ALA A 118 8.26 -18.45 -8.16
C ALA A 118 7.60 -17.10 -8.51
N GLY A 119 6.47 -16.77 -7.91
CA GLY A 119 5.78 -15.48 -8.08
C GLY A 119 6.49 -14.30 -7.40
N GLY A 120 7.38 -14.55 -6.44
CA GLY A 120 8.13 -13.50 -5.75
C GLY A 120 7.24 -12.48 -5.02
N THR A 121 6.17 -12.93 -4.35
CA THR A 121 5.29 -12.07 -3.56
C THR A 121 6.05 -11.35 -2.45
N ARG A 122 5.78 -10.06 -2.24
CA ARG A 122 6.49 -9.21 -1.28
C ARG A 122 5.61 -8.79 -0.11
N VAL A 123 6.22 -8.55 1.06
CA VAL A 123 5.60 -7.80 2.17
C VAL A 123 5.97 -6.33 2.01
N LEU A 124 5.00 -5.45 1.95
CA LEU A 124 5.17 -4.05 1.59
C LEU A 124 4.66 -3.15 2.73
N ILE A 125 5.54 -2.31 3.26
CA ILE A 125 5.15 -1.30 4.23
C ILE A 125 4.53 -0.14 3.48
N GLU A 126 3.36 0.31 3.89
CA GLU A 126 2.78 1.55 3.40
C GLU A 126 3.11 2.69 4.37
N ASN A 127 3.48 3.86 3.82
CA ASN A 127 3.59 5.05 4.65
C ASN A 127 2.22 5.44 5.22
N THR A 128 2.21 6.16 6.33
CA THR A 128 0.97 6.52 7.03
C THR A 128 0.82 8.02 7.23
N ALA A 129 -0.42 8.46 7.40
CA ALA A 129 -0.76 9.86 7.69
C ALA A 129 -0.25 10.36 9.07
N GLY A 130 0.23 9.45 9.94
CA GLY A 130 0.79 9.79 11.24
C GLY A 130 -0.26 10.10 12.32
N ALA A 131 -1.50 9.62 12.17
CA ALA A 131 -2.55 9.81 13.18
C ALA A 131 -2.13 9.24 14.54
N GLY A 132 -2.20 10.04 15.59
CA GLY A 132 -1.72 9.65 16.91
C GLY A 132 -0.23 9.32 16.88
N LYS A 133 0.13 8.06 17.17
CA LYS A 133 1.51 7.56 17.14
C LYS A 133 1.67 6.42 16.12
N THR A 134 0.95 6.52 14.99
CA THR A 134 1.05 5.56 13.89
C THR A 134 2.43 5.65 13.25
N MET A 135 3.06 4.50 13.06
CA MET A 135 4.41 4.34 12.51
C MET A 135 4.39 4.34 10.97
N GLY A 136 5.54 4.63 10.35
CA GLY A 136 5.70 4.66 8.89
C GLY A 136 5.44 6.04 8.28
N ARG A 137 5.44 7.09 9.09
CA ARG A 137 5.27 8.47 8.64
C ARG A 137 6.49 9.02 7.90
N THR A 138 7.68 8.63 8.32
CA THR A 138 8.94 9.13 7.77
C THR A 138 9.78 8.03 7.12
N PRO A 139 10.67 8.37 6.19
CA PRO A 139 11.56 7.39 5.57
C PRO A 139 12.49 6.70 6.58
N GLU A 140 12.90 7.39 7.66
CA GLU A 140 13.75 6.83 8.71
C GLU A 140 13.04 5.70 9.46
N GLU A 141 11.77 5.89 9.80
CA GLU A 141 10.96 4.84 10.44
C GLU A 141 10.88 3.59 9.56
N ILE A 142 10.60 3.76 8.27
CA ILE A 142 10.52 2.65 7.31
C ILE A 142 11.90 1.98 7.14
N ALA A 143 12.97 2.75 7.05
CA ALA A 143 14.33 2.23 6.94
C ALA A 143 14.70 1.36 8.16
N ILE A 144 14.38 1.80 9.37
CA ILE A 144 14.60 1.01 10.60
C ILE A 144 13.81 -0.30 10.55
N MET A 145 12.54 -0.26 10.14
CA MET A 145 11.70 -1.46 9.99
C MET A 145 12.35 -2.47 9.04
N LEU A 146 12.73 -2.02 7.85
CA LEU A 146 13.30 -2.87 6.81
C LEU A 146 14.69 -3.39 7.18
N ALA A 147 15.48 -2.63 7.95
CA ALA A 147 16.78 -3.05 8.44
C ALA A 147 16.74 -4.23 9.42
N GLN A 148 15.59 -4.52 10.02
CA GLN A 148 15.40 -5.69 10.90
C GLN A 148 15.19 -6.99 10.13
N VAL A 149 14.91 -6.91 8.83
CA VAL A 149 14.68 -8.11 8.01
C VAL A 149 16.03 -8.71 7.63
N PRO A 150 16.24 -10.02 7.84
CA PRO A 150 17.48 -10.71 7.45
C PRO A 150 17.82 -10.45 5.98
N ALA A 151 19.10 -10.23 5.66
CA ALA A 151 19.57 -9.89 4.32
C ALA A 151 19.10 -10.91 3.26
N ALA A 152 19.07 -12.20 3.61
CA ALA A 152 18.58 -13.26 2.72
C ALA A 152 17.10 -13.13 2.35
N LEU A 153 16.29 -12.43 3.15
CA LEU A 153 14.85 -12.24 2.94
C LEU A 153 14.49 -10.82 2.46
N ARG A 154 15.45 -9.90 2.46
CA ARG A 154 15.21 -8.49 2.19
C ARG A 154 14.61 -8.22 0.79
N HIS A 155 14.97 -9.03 -0.21
CA HIS A 155 14.44 -8.96 -1.57
C HIS A 155 12.92 -9.23 -1.64
N ARG A 156 12.34 -9.85 -0.60
CA ARG A 156 10.90 -10.13 -0.48
C ARG A 156 10.14 -9.01 0.26
N THR A 157 10.76 -7.86 0.46
CA THR A 157 10.15 -6.70 1.12
C THR A 157 10.21 -5.46 0.24
N GLY A 158 9.61 -4.39 0.72
CA GLY A 158 9.66 -3.07 0.13
C GLY A 158 8.71 -2.13 0.84
N TYR A 159 8.48 -0.99 0.24
CA TYR A 159 7.53 -0.01 0.73
C TYR A 159 6.72 0.59 -0.41
N GLY A 160 5.59 1.20 -0.08
CA GLY A 160 4.78 2.00 -0.97
C GLY A 160 4.49 3.37 -0.37
N LEU A 161 4.11 4.29 -1.23
CA LEU A 161 3.77 5.66 -0.85
C LEU A 161 2.33 5.98 -1.25
N ASP A 162 1.54 6.37 -0.25
CA ASP A 162 0.21 6.93 -0.43
C ASP A 162 0.30 8.46 -0.43
N THR A 163 -0.26 9.10 -1.44
CA THR A 163 -0.19 10.55 -1.63
C THR A 163 -1.00 11.32 -0.60
N CYS A 164 -2.17 10.81 -0.18
CA CYS A 164 -2.94 11.39 0.92
C CYS A 164 -2.16 11.31 2.24
N HIS A 165 -1.53 10.17 2.50
CA HIS A 165 -0.74 9.97 3.71
C HIS A 165 0.50 10.89 3.75
N LEU A 166 1.23 11.02 2.64
CA LEU A 166 2.34 11.98 2.55
C LEU A 166 1.88 13.40 2.88
N PHE A 167 0.80 13.85 2.24
CA PHE A 167 0.24 15.17 2.45
C PHE A 167 -0.23 15.39 3.89
N ALA A 168 -1.00 14.44 4.42
CA ALA A 168 -1.51 14.51 5.79
C ALA A 168 -0.41 14.44 6.85
N ALA A 169 0.70 13.73 6.57
CA ALA A 169 1.88 13.65 7.44
C ALA A 169 2.77 14.91 7.40
N GLY A 170 2.51 15.85 6.48
CA GLY A 170 3.25 17.10 6.36
C GLY A 170 4.41 17.04 5.36
N HIS A 171 4.43 16.09 4.43
CA HIS A 171 5.37 16.11 3.31
C HIS A 171 4.82 17.04 2.21
N PRO A 172 5.57 18.07 1.77
CA PRO A 172 5.06 19.17 0.94
C PRO A 172 4.96 18.83 -0.56
N ILE A 173 4.34 17.69 -0.87
CA ILE A 173 4.20 17.18 -2.24
C ILE A 173 3.27 18.03 -3.13
N HIS A 174 2.49 18.91 -2.52
CA HIS A 174 1.51 19.78 -3.20
C HIS A 174 2.07 21.14 -3.61
N GLU A 175 3.24 21.54 -3.11
CA GLU A 175 3.76 22.90 -3.34
C GLU A 175 4.31 23.09 -4.76
N SER A 176 5.02 22.08 -5.29
CA SER A 176 5.56 22.09 -6.66
C SER A 176 6.11 20.72 -7.06
N ALA A 177 6.32 20.51 -8.36
CA ALA A 177 7.00 19.33 -8.87
C ALA A 177 8.41 19.12 -8.27
N ALA A 178 9.12 20.21 -7.96
CA ALA A 178 10.44 20.13 -7.33
C ALA A 178 10.33 19.59 -5.88
N ARG A 179 9.35 20.09 -5.11
CA ARG A 179 9.13 19.62 -3.73
C ARG A 179 8.68 18.16 -3.69
N LEU A 180 7.81 17.75 -4.62
CA LEU A 180 7.46 16.34 -4.77
C LEU A 180 8.71 15.48 -4.99
N ARG A 181 9.58 15.87 -5.92
CA ARG A 181 10.85 15.14 -6.18
C ARG A 181 11.74 15.08 -4.95
N GLU A 182 11.90 16.19 -4.22
CA GLU A 182 12.69 16.23 -2.98
C GLU A 182 12.17 15.23 -1.93
N VAL A 183 10.85 15.12 -1.79
CA VAL A 183 10.24 14.13 -0.89
C VAL A 183 10.54 12.71 -1.36
N LEU A 184 10.33 12.40 -2.64
CA LEU A 184 10.62 11.08 -3.20
C LEU A 184 12.12 10.73 -3.07
N ASP A 185 13.01 11.70 -3.32
CA ASP A 185 14.46 11.56 -3.14
C ASP A 185 14.84 11.27 -1.70
N ALA A 186 14.15 11.88 -0.73
CA ALA A 186 14.40 11.63 0.69
C ALA A 186 14.04 10.18 1.06
N PHE A 187 12.88 9.70 0.63
CA PHE A 187 12.48 8.31 0.86
C PHE A 187 13.44 7.32 0.20
N GLU A 188 13.74 7.51 -1.08
CA GLU A 188 14.61 6.61 -1.84
C GLU A 188 16.05 6.56 -1.28
N ARG A 189 16.64 7.73 -0.95
CA ARG A 189 18.00 7.78 -0.37
C ARG A 189 18.08 7.17 1.01
N THR A 190 17.07 7.41 1.86
CA THR A 190 17.09 6.94 3.25
C THR A 190 16.84 5.43 3.32
N ILE A 191 15.93 4.91 2.48
CA ILE A 191 15.57 3.49 2.46
C ILE A 191 16.54 2.68 1.59
N GLY A 192 17.12 3.30 0.56
CA GLY A 192 18.10 2.69 -0.34
C GLY A 192 17.48 1.96 -1.55
N GLU A 193 16.17 2.13 -1.78
CA GLU A 193 15.44 1.57 -2.93
C GLU A 193 14.24 2.46 -3.28
N PRO A 194 13.75 2.42 -4.53
CA PRO A 194 12.52 3.13 -4.91
C PRO A 194 11.28 2.48 -4.29
N PRO A 195 10.16 3.21 -4.18
CA PRO A 195 8.88 2.64 -3.76
C PRO A 195 8.43 1.54 -4.73
N ALA A 196 7.81 0.50 -4.19
CA ALA A 196 7.31 -0.64 -4.96
C ALA A 196 5.94 -0.36 -5.60
N PHE A 197 5.20 0.61 -5.10
CA PHE A 197 3.91 1.05 -5.59
C PHE A 197 3.56 2.45 -5.06
N PHE A 198 2.56 3.07 -5.68
CA PHE A 198 1.90 4.26 -5.17
C PHE A 198 0.42 3.99 -4.97
N HIS A 199 -0.14 4.41 -3.82
CA HIS A 199 -1.57 4.67 -3.70
C HIS A 199 -1.81 6.13 -4.09
N LEU A 200 -2.72 6.33 -5.04
CA LEU A 200 -3.10 7.66 -5.52
C LEU A 200 -4.42 8.05 -4.88
N ASN A 201 -4.34 8.90 -3.87
CA ASN A 201 -5.48 9.39 -3.11
C ASN A 201 -5.32 10.88 -2.85
N ASP A 202 -6.39 11.66 -3.06
CA ASP A 202 -6.44 13.03 -2.57
C ASP A 202 -6.88 13.04 -1.10
N SER A 203 -6.77 14.16 -0.42
CA SER A 203 -7.06 14.29 1.01
C SER A 203 -8.29 15.16 1.26
N GLN A 204 -9.24 14.67 2.07
CA GLN A 204 -10.36 15.49 2.56
C GLN A 204 -9.91 16.56 3.57
N HIS A 205 -8.74 16.40 4.18
CA HIS A 205 -8.23 17.25 5.24
C HIS A 205 -7.01 18.06 4.79
N PRO A 206 -6.74 19.20 5.45
CA PRO A 206 -5.62 20.07 5.09
C PRO A 206 -4.27 19.41 5.35
N PHE A 207 -3.24 20.01 4.74
CA PHE A 207 -1.84 19.65 4.90
C PHE A 207 -1.43 19.54 6.38
N GLY A 208 -0.68 18.48 6.71
CA GLY A 208 -0.19 18.25 8.07
C GLY A 208 -1.27 17.88 9.10
N SER A 209 -2.47 17.53 8.66
CA SER A 209 -3.61 17.20 9.55
C SER A 209 -3.45 15.91 10.34
N ASN A 210 -2.57 15.02 9.91
CA ASN A 210 -2.45 13.64 10.39
C ASN A 210 -3.76 12.83 10.30
N LYS A 211 -4.62 13.15 9.33
CA LYS A 211 -5.90 12.46 9.14
C LYS A 211 -5.91 11.72 7.82
N ASP A 212 -6.09 10.42 7.93
CA ASP A 212 -6.27 9.51 6.81
C ASP A 212 -7.74 9.50 6.39
N ARG A 213 -8.06 10.31 5.36
CA ARG A 213 -9.40 10.38 4.76
C ARG A 213 -9.24 10.73 3.29
N HIS A 214 -9.45 9.73 2.45
CA HIS A 214 -9.27 9.84 1.00
C HIS A 214 -10.41 10.62 0.35
N ALA A 215 -10.05 11.44 -0.63
CA ALA A 215 -10.95 12.09 -1.58
C ALA A 215 -10.66 11.63 -3.00
N LEU A 216 -11.55 11.92 -3.93
CA LEU A 216 -11.32 11.72 -5.35
C LEU A 216 -10.19 12.66 -5.81
N LEU A 217 -9.37 12.21 -6.76
CA LEU A 217 -8.21 12.96 -7.24
C LEU A 217 -8.63 14.32 -7.82
N GLY A 218 -8.04 15.36 -7.30
CA GLY A 218 -8.35 16.75 -7.68
C GLY A 218 -9.58 17.36 -7.01
N GLU A 219 -10.32 16.59 -6.20
CA GLU A 219 -11.51 17.06 -5.47
C GLU A 219 -11.21 17.30 -3.97
N GLY A 220 -10.01 16.99 -3.51
CA GLY A 220 -9.56 17.20 -2.14
C GLY A 220 -8.64 18.41 -1.96
N GLN A 221 -7.93 18.41 -0.84
CA GLN A 221 -7.03 19.50 -0.44
C GLN A 221 -5.62 19.41 -1.07
N LEU A 222 -5.26 18.24 -1.61
CA LEU A 222 -4.02 18.02 -2.35
C LEU A 222 -4.14 18.62 -3.77
N GLY A 223 -5.29 18.45 -4.41
CA GLY A 223 -5.55 18.93 -5.77
C GLY A 223 -4.98 18.01 -6.86
N ALA A 224 -5.18 18.38 -8.13
CA ALA A 224 -4.87 17.52 -9.28
C ALA A 224 -3.38 17.54 -9.69
N GLU A 225 -2.70 18.66 -9.51
CA GLU A 225 -1.34 18.87 -10.02
C GLU A 225 -0.28 17.90 -9.48
N PRO A 226 -0.27 17.53 -8.18
CA PRO A 226 0.70 16.56 -7.66
C PRO A 226 0.63 15.20 -8.34
N PHE A 227 -0.56 14.75 -8.74
CA PHE A 227 -0.73 13.49 -9.47
C PHE A 227 -0.14 13.57 -10.87
N ARG A 228 -0.31 14.72 -11.55
CA ARG A 228 0.32 14.96 -12.85
C ARG A 228 1.85 14.95 -12.72
N TRP A 229 2.41 15.70 -11.76
CA TRP A 229 3.87 15.74 -11.53
C TRP A 229 4.43 14.36 -11.18
N LEU A 230 3.70 13.57 -10.38
CA LEU A 230 4.10 12.22 -10.02
C LEU A 230 4.15 11.29 -11.25
N LEU A 231 3.14 11.34 -12.11
CA LEU A 231 3.09 10.52 -13.31
C LEU A 231 4.11 10.95 -14.39
N GLU A 232 4.46 12.23 -14.43
CA GLU A 232 5.49 12.78 -15.33
C GLU A 232 6.93 12.47 -14.84
N ASP A 233 7.13 12.15 -13.55
CA ASP A 233 8.45 11.85 -13.01
C ASP A 233 8.98 10.52 -13.59
N PRO A 234 10.18 10.52 -14.22
CA PRO A 234 10.72 9.31 -14.85
C PRO A 234 10.88 8.10 -13.92
N ARG A 235 11.08 8.32 -12.61
CA ARG A 235 11.26 7.24 -11.63
C ARG A 235 9.99 6.43 -11.39
N THR A 236 8.80 6.99 -11.65
CA THR A 236 7.52 6.29 -11.45
C THR A 236 7.19 5.34 -12.60
N ARG A 237 7.94 5.40 -13.71
CA ARG A 237 7.70 4.55 -14.87
C ARG A 237 7.84 3.08 -14.51
N GLY A 238 6.75 2.33 -14.71
CA GLY A 238 6.72 0.91 -14.40
C GLY A 238 6.43 0.58 -12.93
N ILE A 239 6.31 1.59 -12.06
CA ILE A 239 5.83 1.40 -10.71
C ILE A 239 4.29 1.39 -10.74
N PRO A 240 3.63 0.36 -10.15
CA PRO A 240 2.18 0.30 -10.09
C PRO A 240 1.59 1.50 -9.33
N CYS A 241 0.55 2.11 -9.90
CA CYS A 241 -0.29 3.12 -9.26
C CYS A 241 -1.67 2.53 -9.00
N ILE A 242 -2.18 2.67 -7.80
CA ILE A 242 -3.41 2.04 -7.32
C ILE A 242 -4.31 3.12 -6.74
N LEU A 243 -5.60 3.09 -7.08
CA LEU A 243 -6.61 3.96 -6.51
C LEU A 243 -7.24 3.30 -5.28
N GLU A 244 -7.34 4.05 -4.18
CA GLU A 244 -8.12 3.70 -3.00
C GLU A 244 -9.15 4.80 -2.68
N THR A 245 -9.56 5.51 -3.71
CA THR A 245 -10.52 6.62 -3.63
C THR A 245 -11.90 6.15 -3.16
N PRO A 246 -12.72 7.04 -2.57
CA PRO A 246 -14.08 6.71 -2.16
C PRO A 246 -14.92 6.15 -3.30
N SER A 247 -15.75 5.14 -2.99
CA SER A 247 -16.70 4.56 -3.92
C SER A 247 -17.97 5.41 -4.00
N GLU A 248 -18.52 5.59 -5.20
CA GLU A 248 -19.87 6.11 -5.38
C GLU A 248 -20.93 5.02 -5.22
N ARG A 249 -20.53 3.76 -5.27
CA ARG A 249 -21.43 2.61 -5.10
C ARG A 249 -21.45 2.19 -3.63
N THR A 250 -22.62 2.33 -3.00
CA THR A 250 -22.83 2.03 -1.57
C THR A 250 -23.06 0.54 -1.30
N GLU A 251 -23.69 -0.16 -2.26
CA GLU A 251 -23.96 -1.59 -2.17
C GLU A 251 -23.51 -2.27 -3.46
N VAL A 252 -22.55 -3.18 -3.34
CA VAL A 252 -22.01 -3.95 -4.46
C VAL A 252 -22.04 -5.42 -4.10
N ALA A 253 -22.74 -6.23 -4.90
CA ALA A 253 -22.71 -7.68 -4.74
C ALA A 253 -21.29 -8.23 -4.95
N ASP A 254 -20.93 -9.33 -4.27
CA ASP A 254 -19.59 -9.93 -4.33
C ASP A 254 -19.19 -10.38 -5.74
N ASP A 255 -20.16 -10.62 -6.63
CA ASP A 255 -20.01 -11.05 -8.01
C ASP A 255 -20.22 -9.93 -9.04
N ASP A 256 -20.49 -8.70 -8.61
CA ASP A 256 -20.67 -7.56 -9.50
C ASP A 256 -19.33 -7.06 -10.03
N ALA A 257 -19.10 -7.26 -11.31
CA ALA A 257 -17.89 -6.84 -12.03
C ALA A 257 -18.00 -5.42 -12.63
N THR A 258 -19.11 -4.72 -12.40
CA THR A 258 -19.30 -3.36 -12.94
C THR A 258 -18.32 -2.39 -12.31
N ALA A 259 -17.60 -1.61 -13.14
CA ALA A 259 -16.68 -0.59 -12.65
C ALA A 259 -17.42 0.49 -11.85
N ASP A 260 -16.78 0.97 -10.78
CA ASP A 260 -17.27 2.13 -10.05
C ASP A 260 -17.13 3.38 -10.95
N PRO A 261 -18.18 4.21 -11.12
CA PRO A 261 -18.11 5.43 -11.93
C PRO A 261 -16.99 6.38 -11.47
N ALA A 262 -16.74 6.48 -10.15
CA ALA A 262 -15.65 7.26 -9.61
C ALA A 262 -14.29 6.73 -10.09
N ASP A 263 -14.05 5.42 -9.99
CA ASP A 263 -12.81 4.80 -10.46
C ASP A 263 -12.60 5.07 -11.97
N ALA A 264 -13.66 4.96 -12.78
CA ALA A 264 -13.59 5.23 -14.21
C ALA A 264 -13.18 6.70 -14.51
N ARG A 265 -13.75 7.67 -13.77
CA ARG A 265 -13.37 9.09 -13.90
C ARG A 265 -11.93 9.34 -13.47
N MET A 266 -11.48 8.73 -12.34
CA MET A 266 -10.10 8.90 -11.87
C MET A 266 -9.09 8.31 -12.86
N VAL A 267 -9.39 7.15 -13.43
CA VAL A 267 -8.55 6.56 -14.48
C VAL A 267 -8.50 7.46 -15.72
N ALA A 268 -9.63 8.03 -16.14
CA ALA A 268 -9.67 8.97 -17.28
C ALA A 268 -8.85 10.24 -16.99
N LEU A 269 -8.92 10.79 -15.77
CA LEU A 269 -8.11 11.94 -15.34
C LEU A 269 -6.62 11.63 -15.44
N LEU A 270 -6.18 10.50 -14.89
CA LEU A 270 -4.77 10.09 -14.91
C LEU A 270 -4.25 9.84 -16.33
N ARG A 271 -5.07 9.24 -17.20
CA ARG A 271 -4.74 9.08 -18.63
C ARG A 271 -4.60 10.44 -19.33
N GLY A 272 -5.48 11.39 -19.02
CA GLY A 272 -5.38 12.76 -19.53
C GLY A 272 -4.03 13.42 -19.19
N PHE A 273 -3.46 13.20 -18.03
CA PHE A 273 -2.12 13.69 -17.66
C PHE A 273 -1.00 13.04 -18.49
N LEU A 274 -1.19 11.81 -18.94
CA LEU A 274 -0.21 11.07 -19.76
C LEU A 274 -0.40 11.31 -21.26
N GLY A 275 -1.44 12.04 -21.67
CA GLY A 275 -1.76 12.28 -23.10
C GLY A 275 -2.23 11.02 -23.85
N THR A 276 -2.85 10.06 -23.15
CA THR A 276 -3.30 8.75 -23.69
C THR A 276 -4.80 8.53 -23.56
#